data_7b566bcfc04050ce18d2768acade1bc3
#
_entry.id   7b566bcfc04050ce18d2768acade1bc3
#
_cell.length_a   1.000
_cell.length_b   1.000
_cell.length_c   1.000
_cell.angle_alpha   90.00
_cell.angle_beta   90.00
_cell.angle_gamma   90.00
#
_symmetry.space_group_name_H-M   'P 1'
#
loop_
_entity.id
_entity.type
_entity.pdbx_description
1 polymer ?
#
loop_
_entity_poly.entity_id
_entity_poly.type
_entity_poly.pdbx_seq_one_letter_code
_entity_poly.pdbx_strand_id
1 'polypeptide(L)'
;MLHTPAPYPRLLADIGGTHTRLGWQASPEDGVSAVQVLRSADHPSLLDAIRAYLSAQRLPRPRAAGLAVAAPVTGDEVCMTNHRWRFSRRALQEALGLDVLCVLNDFTALALALPDIPREHLRQVGGTCPDPQAAVALLGPGTGLGVSGLLPDGRGGWVPIQGEGGHVTLPAAGPRERLVMEGLAARYGRASAERFLSGRGLLEGCHILCRADGVDPGALRSPADVTAAALSGRLPQAVEALT
;
A
#
# COMPACT_ATOMS: atom_id res chain seq x y z
N MET A 1 20.70 -9.40 -20.06
CA MET A 1 21.16 -10.34 -19.02
C MET A 1 20.02 -11.30 -18.78
N LEU A 2 20.25 -12.61 -18.92
CA LEU A 2 19.28 -13.63 -18.54
C LEU A 2 19.09 -13.50 -17.03
N HIS A 3 17.92 -13.03 -16.59
CA HIS A 3 17.59 -13.01 -15.16
C HIS A 3 17.46 -14.46 -14.69
N THR A 4 18.49 -14.98 -14.03
CA THR A 4 18.35 -16.23 -13.30
C THR A 4 17.27 -16.04 -12.24
N PRO A 5 16.21 -16.86 -12.23
CA PRO A 5 15.16 -16.74 -11.23
C PRO A 5 15.76 -16.85 -9.82
N ALA A 6 15.24 -16.07 -8.89
CA ALA A 6 15.71 -16.15 -7.49
C ALA A 6 15.54 -17.58 -6.96
N PRO A 7 16.52 -18.10 -6.20
CA PRO A 7 16.51 -19.49 -5.74
C PRO A 7 15.36 -19.79 -4.77
N TYR A 8 15.06 -21.05 -4.60
CA TYR A 8 14.10 -21.59 -3.64
C TYR A 8 14.81 -22.28 -2.47
N PRO A 9 14.21 -22.42 -1.31
CA PRO A 9 12.87 -21.89 -0.97
C PRO A 9 12.88 -20.37 -0.75
N ARG A 10 11.70 -19.74 -0.88
CA ARG A 10 11.51 -18.30 -0.75
C ARG A 10 10.65 -17.93 0.45
N LEU A 11 11.08 -16.91 1.17
CA LEU A 11 10.27 -16.18 2.14
C LEU A 11 9.61 -14.98 1.45
N LEU A 12 8.32 -14.82 1.63
CA LEU A 12 7.56 -13.66 1.13
C LEU A 12 6.98 -12.91 2.32
N ALA A 13 7.01 -11.58 2.30
CA ALA A 13 6.43 -10.80 3.37
C ALA A 13 5.80 -9.50 2.86
N ASP A 14 4.66 -9.15 3.49
CA ASP A 14 4.00 -7.85 3.43
C ASP A 14 4.10 -7.21 4.82
N ILE A 15 4.87 -6.13 4.93
CA ILE A 15 5.32 -5.54 6.18
C ILE A 15 4.66 -4.19 6.38
N GLY A 16 3.57 -4.19 7.13
CA GLY A 16 2.86 -2.98 7.53
C GLY A 16 3.25 -2.50 8.94
N GLY A 17 2.82 -1.29 9.29
CA GLY A 17 3.07 -0.71 10.61
C GLY A 17 2.39 -1.46 11.76
N THR A 18 1.23 -2.08 11.53
CA THR A 18 0.46 -2.81 12.55
C THR A 18 0.65 -4.31 12.46
N HIS A 19 0.65 -4.83 11.24
CA HIS A 19 0.72 -6.26 10.96
C HIS A 19 1.80 -6.55 9.95
N THR A 20 2.47 -7.70 10.12
CA THR A 20 3.41 -8.29 9.17
C THR A 20 2.84 -9.63 8.74
N ARG A 21 2.57 -9.78 7.44
CA ARG A 21 2.11 -11.02 6.83
C ARG A 21 3.30 -11.72 6.20
N LEU A 22 3.51 -12.99 6.55
CA LEU A 22 4.60 -13.81 6.01
C LEU A 22 4.02 -15.04 5.32
N GLY A 23 4.71 -15.48 4.28
CA GLY A 23 4.36 -16.66 3.51
C GLY A 23 5.61 -17.38 3.02
N TRP A 24 5.42 -18.61 2.58
CA TRP A 24 6.47 -19.49 2.15
C TRP A 24 6.19 -20.10 0.79
N GLN A 25 7.20 -20.13 -0.06
CA GLN A 25 7.16 -20.84 -1.34
C GLN A 25 8.34 -21.81 -1.40
N ALA A 26 8.05 -23.11 -1.38
CA ALA A 26 9.09 -24.14 -1.29
C ALA A 26 9.79 -24.40 -2.64
N SER A 27 9.03 -24.37 -3.74
CA SER A 27 9.52 -24.60 -5.10
C SER A 27 8.82 -23.68 -6.14
N PRO A 28 9.28 -23.66 -7.39
CA PRO A 28 8.63 -22.89 -8.45
C PRO A 28 7.19 -23.33 -8.72
N GLU A 29 6.89 -24.60 -8.54
CA GLU A 29 5.60 -25.23 -8.82
C GLU A 29 4.61 -25.00 -7.66
N ASP A 30 5.11 -24.66 -6.48
CA ASP A 30 4.28 -24.45 -5.30
C ASP A 30 3.69 -23.04 -5.27
N GLY A 31 2.45 -22.95 -4.85
CA GLY A 31 1.85 -21.70 -4.42
C GLY A 31 2.42 -21.21 -3.08
N VAL A 32 2.01 -20.02 -2.67
CA VAL A 32 2.36 -19.48 -1.34
C VAL A 32 1.62 -20.27 -0.27
N SER A 33 2.36 -20.79 0.69
CA SER A 33 1.87 -21.63 1.81
C SER A 33 2.31 -21.05 3.15
N ALA A 34 1.92 -21.70 4.25
CA ALA A 34 2.27 -21.34 5.63
C ALA A 34 2.04 -19.85 5.93
N VAL A 35 0.98 -19.26 5.35
CA VAL A 35 0.71 -17.83 5.54
C VAL A 35 0.35 -17.55 6.99
N GLN A 36 1.07 -16.62 7.62
CA GLN A 36 0.83 -16.17 8.98
C GLN A 36 0.84 -14.65 9.07
N VAL A 37 -0.07 -14.11 9.89
CA VAL A 37 -0.12 -12.69 10.21
C VAL A 37 0.36 -12.49 11.63
N LEU A 38 1.40 -11.68 11.81
CA LEU A 38 1.96 -11.30 13.10
C LEU A 38 1.63 -9.83 13.40
N ARG A 39 1.46 -9.49 14.67
CA ARG A 39 1.42 -8.10 15.10
C ARG A 39 2.85 -7.56 15.13
N SER A 40 3.14 -6.52 14.36
CA SER A 40 4.49 -5.97 14.26
C SER A 40 5.02 -5.49 15.63
N ALA A 41 4.13 -4.98 16.50
CA ALA A 41 4.48 -4.50 17.84
C ALA A 41 4.95 -5.60 18.80
N ASP A 42 4.61 -6.87 18.54
CA ASP A 42 4.98 -8.00 19.42
C ASP A 42 6.44 -8.43 19.23
N HIS A 43 7.13 -7.88 18.22
CA HIS A 43 8.51 -8.23 17.90
C HIS A 43 9.44 -7.01 17.97
N PRO A 44 10.65 -7.14 18.57
CA PRO A 44 11.62 -6.05 18.67
C PRO A 44 12.10 -5.53 17.31
N SER A 45 12.27 -6.42 16.34
CA SER A 45 12.75 -6.12 14.99
C SER A 45 12.08 -6.99 13.93
N LEU A 46 12.21 -6.59 12.65
CA LEU A 46 11.79 -7.41 11.52
C LEU A 46 12.51 -8.77 11.50
N LEU A 47 13.80 -8.80 11.82
CA LEU A 47 14.58 -10.04 11.89
C LEU A 47 14.00 -11.00 12.93
N ASP A 48 13.62 -10.49 14.11
CA ASP A 48 13.01 -11.30 15.17
C ASP A 48 11.64 -11.83 14.74
N ALA A 49 10.82 -11.03 14.07
CA ALA A 49 9.54 -11.47 13.53
C ALA A 49 9.73 -12.61 12.50
N ILE A 50 10.68 -12.46 11.57
CA ILE A 50 10.98 -13.49 10.57
C ILE A 50 11.48 -14.77 11.24
N ARG A 51 12.38 -14.68 12.21
CA ARG A 51 12.90 -15.85 12.94
C ARG A 51 11.81 -16.56 13.74
N ALA A 52 10.94 -15.81 14.39
CA ALA A 52 9.79 -16.36 15.10
C ALA A 52 8.85 -17.12 14.16
N TYR A 53 8.55 -16.55 12.98
CA TYR A 53 7.75 -17.20 11.95
C TYR A 53 8.39 -18.49 11.46
N LEU A 54 9.66 -18.47 11.05
CA LEU A 54 10.37 -19.66 10.55
C LEU A 54 10.38 -20.77 11.60
N SER A 55 10.63 -20.43 12.86
CA SER A 55 10.63 -21.39 13.97
C SER A 55 9.24 -21.97 14.23
N ALA A 56 8.20 -21.12 14.32
CA ALA A 56 6.83 -21.55 14.58
C ALA A 56 6.28 -22.48 13.48
N GLN A 57 6.63 -22.20 12.23
CA GLN A 57 6.22 -23.01 11.08
C GLN A 57 7.17 -24.19 10.79
N ARG A 58 8.26 -24.33 11.57
CA ARG A 58 9.31 -25.35 11.37
C ARG A 58 9.89 -25.36 9.95
N LEU A 59 10.06 -24.17 9.37
CA LEU A 59 10.55 -23.99 8.01
C LEU A 59 12.09 -24.00 7.99
N PRO A 60 12.71 -24.52 6.92
CA PRO A 60 14.14 -24.42 6.75
C PRO A 60 14.58 -22.98 6.48
N ARG A 61 15.89 -22.74 6.40
CA ARG A 61 16.43 -21.45 6.02
C ARG A 61 16.01 -21.10 4.59
N PRO A 62 15.44 -19.91 4.35
CA PRO A 62 15.14 -19.45 3.00
C PRO A 62 16.42 -19.16 2.23
N ARG A 63 16.42 -19.38 0.92
CA ARG A 63 17.51 -18.98 0.03
C ARG A 63 17.27 -17.60 -0.59
N ALA A 64 16.02 -17.23 -0.75
CA ALA A 64 15.65 -15.88 -1.21
C ALA A 64 14.52 -15.32 -0.37
N ALA A 65 14.42 -13.99 -0.34
CA ALA A 65 13.26 -13.31 0.25
C ALA A 65 12.80 -12.14 -0.61
N GLY A 66 11.47 -11.98 -0.70
CA GLY A 66 10.78 -10.84 -1.28
C GLY A 66 9.97 -10.12 -0.20
N LEU A 67 10.30 -8.88 0.10
CA LEU A 67 9.68 -8.09 1.16
C LEU A 67 9.02 -6.85 0.57
N ALA A 68 7.69 -6.74 0.70
CA ALA A 68 6.93 -5.53 0.45
C ALA A 68 6.84 -4.75 1.76
N VAL A 69 7.23 -3.48 1.78
CA VAL A 69 7.34 -2.68 3.01
C VAL A 69 6.56 -1.38 2.86
N ALA A 70 5.72 -1.06 3.83
CA ALA A 70 4.97 0.20 3.89
C ALA A 70 5.90 1.37 4.28
N ALA A 71 6.93 1.60 3.46
CA ALA A 71 7.92 2.67 3.60
C ALA A 71 8.64 2.92 2.27
N PRO A 72 9.22 4.10 2.05
CA PRO A 72 10.14 4.36 0.95
C PRO A 72 11.39 3.47 1.07
N VAL A 73 11.81 2.89 -0.07
CA VAL A 73 13.01 2.03 -0.16
C VAL A 73 13.98 2.67 -1.15
N THR A 74 14.85 3.55 -0.64
CA THR A 74 15.77 4.34 -1.48
C THR A 74 17.25 3.96 -1.33
N GLY A 75 17.58 3.13 -0.35
CA GLY A 75 18.97 2.74 -0.05
C GLY A 75 19.06 1.44 0.76
N ASP A 76 20.18 1.26 1.45
CA ASP A 76 20.39 0.10 2.32
C ASP A 76 19.53 0.17 3.59
N GLU A 77 19.45 1.35 4.20
CA GLU A 77 18.62 1.57 5.39
C GLU A 77 17.15 1.77 5.01
N VAL A 78 16.28 0.97 5.61
CA VAL A 78 14.82 1.08 5.50
C VAL A 78 14.26 1.48 6.87
N CYS A 79 13.52 2.60 6.89
CA CYS A 79 12.85 3.11 8.08
C CYS A 79 11.35 3.03 7.87
N MET A 80 10.66 2.25 8.69
CA MET A 80 9.20 2.17 8.63
C MET A 80 8.55 3.51 8.96
N THR A 81 7.59 3.95 8.14
CA THR A 81 6.91 5.24 8.34
C THR A 81 6.04 5.25 9.60
N ASN A 82 5.30 4.17 9.83
CA ASN A 82 4.30 4.07 10.92
C ASN A 82 4.67 2.99 11.95
N HIS A 83 5.95 2.66 12.08
CA HIS A 83 6.45 1.70 13.05
C HIS A 83 7.90 2.01 13.41
N ARG A 84 8.34 1.57 14.61
CA ARG A 84 9.71 1.80 15.10
C ARG A 84 10.81 0.99 14.40
N TRP A 85 10.45 0.01 13.55
CA TRP A 85 11.45 -0.83 12.90
C TRP A 85 12.27 -0.04 11.89
N ARG A 86 13.55 -0.29 12.00
CA ARG A 86 14.59 0.18 11.08
C ARG A 86 15.53 -1.00 10.84
N PHE A 87 15.94 -1.20 9.61
CA PHE A 87 16.86 -2.29 9.27
C PHE A 87 17.69 -1.96 8.04
N SER A 88 18.93 -2.48 8.03
CA SER A 88 19.78 -2.52 6.83
C SER A 88 19.41 -3.76 6.01
N ARG A 89 19.21 -3.57 4.72
CA ARG A 89 18.92 -4.66 3.77
C ARG A 89 20.07 -5.66 3.74
N ARG A 90 21.32 -5.17 3.72
CA ARG A 90 22.52 -5.99 3.74
C ARG A 90 22.62 -6.80 5.02
N ALA A 91 22.50 -6.16 6.17
CA ALA A 91 22.57 -6.85 7.46
C ALA A 91 21.45 -7.89 7.62
N LEU A 92 20.25 -7.61 7.14
CA LEU A 92 19.13 -8.55 7.15
C LEU A 92 19.41 -9.77 6.24
N GLN A 93 19.95 -9.53 5.04
CA GLN A 93 20.35 -10.57 4.09
C GLN A 93 21.40 -11.49 4.69
N GLU A 94 22.44 -10.93 5.31
CA GLU A 94 23.51 -11.66 5.98
C GLU A 94 22.99 -12.46 7.19
N ALA A 95 22.18 -11.84 8.05
CA ALA A 95 21.65 -12.46 9.27
C ALA A 95 20.69 -13.62 9.00
N LEU A 96 20.01 -13.63 7.84
CA LEU A 96 19.16 -14.71 7.35
C LEU A 96 19.92 -15.68 6.43
N GLY A 97 21.13 -15.33 6.00
CA GLY A 97 21.97 -16.10 5.10
C GLY A 97 21.36 -16.27 3.70
N LEU A 98 20.67 -15.23 3.19
CA LEU A 98 19.98 -15.26 1.90
C LEU A 98 20.97 -15.11 0.74
N ASP A 99 20.75 -15.87 -0.33
CA ASP A 99 21.46 -15.68 -1.60
C ASP A 99 20.93 -14.40 -2.29
N VAL A 100 19.61 -14.13 -2.17
CA VAL A 100 18.94 -12.97 -2.78
C VAL A 100 17.94 -12.36 -1.81
N LEU A 101 18.01 -11.04 -1.64
CA LEU A 101 17.00 -10.24 -0.94
C LEU A 101 16.47 -9.13 -1.84
N CYS A 102 15.17 -9.15 -2.10
CA CYS A 102 14.45 -8.06 -2.77
C CYS A 102 13.58 -7.34 -1.74
N VAL A 103 13.77 -6.03 -1.59
CA VAL A 103 12.94 -5.19 -0.73
C VAL A 103 12.35 -4.08 -1.58
N LEU A 104 11.03 -3.97 -1.61
CA LEU A 104 10.27 -3.00 -2.39
C LEU A 104 9.30 -2.25 -1.47
N ASN A 105 8.93 -1.04 -1.87
CA ASN A 105 7.75 -0.43 -1.30
C ASN A 105 6.51 -1.31 -1.59
N ASP A 106 5.52 -1.32 -0.70
CA ASP A 106 4.32 -2.15 -0.81
C ASP A 106 3.51 -1.88 -2.09
N PHE A 107 3.32 -0.60 -2.48
CA PHE A 107 2.66 -0.25 -3.74
C PHE A 107 3.48 -0.58 -4.98
N THR A 108 4.79 -0.51 -4.90
CA THR A 108 5.69 -0.96 -5.97
C THR A 108 5.58 -2.48 -6.17
N ALA A 109 5.53 -3.25 -5.07
CA ALA A 109 5.34 -4.69 -5.12
C ALA A 109 3.95 -5.05 -5.68
N LEU A 110 2.90 -4.32 -5.25
CA LEU A 110 1.54 -4.51 -5.77
C LEU A 110 1.44 -4.17 -7.26
N ALA A 111 2.10 -3.09 -7.71
CA ALA A 111 2.14 -2.75 -9.13
C ALA A 111 2.75 -3.88 -9.95
N LEU A 112 3.88 -4.44 -9.52
CA LEU A 112 4.52 -5.57 -10.20
C LEU A 112 3.66 -6.83 -10.24
N ALA A 113 2.73 -7.00 -9.30
CA ALA A 113 1.81 -8.13 -9.28
C ALA A 113 0.59 -7.95 -10.22
N LEU A 114 0.28 -6.72 -10.66
CA LEU A 114 -0.91 -6.44 -11.48
C LEU A 114 -1.04 -7.30 -12.73
N PRO A 115 0.03 -7.53 -13.54
CA PRO A 115 -0.07 -8.34 -14.75
C PRO A 115 -0.44 -9.79 -14.49
N ASP A 116 -0.14 -10.30 -13.30
CA ASP A 116 -0.36 -11.69 -12.90
C ASP A 116 -1.67 -11.88 -12.11
N ILE A 117 -2.43 -10.80 -11.84
CA ILE A 117 -3.72 -10.92 -11.14
C ILE A 117 -4.76 -11.53 -12.08
N PRO A 118 -5.38 -12.67 -11.71
CA PRO A 118 -6.42 -13.30 -12.49
C PRO A 118 -7.60 -12.35 -12.75
N ARG A 119 -8.17 -12.40 -13.95
CA ARG A 119 -9.26 -11.49 -14.37
C ARG A 119 -10.49 -11.58 -13.47
N GLU A 120 -10.77 -12.74 -12.90
CA GLU A 120 -11.87 -12.95 -11.94
C GLU A 120 -11.71 -12.17 -10.63
N HIS A 121 -10.49 -11.72 -10.32
CA HIS A 121 -10.21 -10.85 -9.18
C HIS A 121 -10.21 -9.36 -9.52
N LEU A 122 -10.47 -9.02 -10.79
CA LEU A 122 -10.55 -7.64 -11.28
C LEU A 122 -11.99 -7.27 -11.63
N ARG A 123 -12.40 -6.08 -11.24
CA ARG A 123 -13.68 -5.51 -11.67
C ARG A 123 -13.44 -4.31 -12.56
N GLN A 124 -13.89 -4.38 -13.81
CA GLN A 124 -13.83 -3.23 -14.71
C GLN A 124 -14.86 -2.17 -14.30
N VAL A 125 -14.41 -0.91 -14.21
CA VAL A 125 -15.26 0.25 -13.95
C VAL A 125 -15.02 1.27 -15.08
N GLY A 126 -15.96 1.33 -16.02
CA GLY A 126 -15.85 2.20 -17.20
C GLY A 126 -14.75 1.78 -18.19
N GLY A 127 -14.49 2.66 -19.17
CA GLY A 127 -13.44 2.50 -20.15
C GLY A 127 -13.70 1.44 -21.23
N THR A 128 -12.69 1.24 -22.08
CA THR A 128 -12.62 0.21 -23.13
C THR A 128 -11.63 -0.89 -22.72
N CYS A 129 -11.38 -1.86 -23.59
CA CYS A 129 -10.30 -2.83 -23.39
C CYS A 129 -8.97 -2.10 -23.20
N PRO A 130 -8.21 -2.39 -22.14
CA PRO A 130 -6.89 -1.80 -21.93
C PRO A 130 -5.93 -2.25 -23.02
N ASP A 131 -5.08 -1.35 -23.48
CA ASP A 131 -3.95 -1.70 -24.34
C ASP A 131 -2.88 -2.40 -23.49
N PRO A 132 -2.52 -3.65 -23.80
CA PRO A 132 -1.51 -4.38 -23.02
C PRO A 132 -0.10 -3.79 -23.09
N GLN A 133 0.14 -2.85 -24.02
CA GLN A 133 1.41 -2.14 -24.15
C GLN A 133 1.37 -0.72 -23.53
N ALA A 134 0.27 -0.33 -22.95
CA ALA A 134 0.16 0.98 -22.29
C ALA A 134 0.75 0.96 -20.88
N ALA A 135 1.18 2.15 -20.42
CA ALA A 135 1.54 2.36 -19.02
C ALA A 135 0.33 2.08 -18.10
N VAL A 136 0.58 1.47 -16.95
CA VAL A 136 -0.43 1.19 -15.93
C VAL A 136 -0.20 2.10 -14.73
N ALA A 137 -1.24 2.77 -14.27
CA ALA A 137 -1.22 3.50 -13.01
C ALA A 137 -1.93 2.68 -11.93
N LEU A 138 -1.37 2.68 -10.72
CA LEU A 138 -1.93 2.07 -9.53
C LEU A 138 -2.14 3.14 -8.47
N LEU A 139 -3.38 3.25 -7.99
CA LEU A 139 -3.76 4.11 -6.87
C LEU A 139 -4.52 3.28 -5.84
N GLY A 140 -4.21 3.48 -4.56
CA GLY A 140 -4.85 2.75 -3.48
C GLY A 140 -5.08 3.64 -2.26
N PRO A 141 -6.31 4.15 -2.08
CA PRO A 141 -6.69 4.85 -0.86
C PRO A 141 -6.83 3.86 0.30
N GLY A 142 -6.16 4.17 1.40
CA GLY A 142 -6.16 3.38 2.64
C GLY A 142 -5.97 4.31 3.83
N THR A 143 -5.03 4.00 4.73
CA THR A 143 -4.57 4.93 5.79
C THR A 143 -3.98 6.20 5.18
N GLY A 144 -3.24 6.06 4.09
CA GLY A 144 -2.76 7.11 3.20
C GLY A 144 -3.25 6.88 1.76
N LEU A 145 -2.53 7.43 0.78
CA LEU A 145 -2.75 7.21 -0.64
C LEU A 145 -1.46 6.66 -1.27
N GLY A 146 -1.42 5.36 -1.47
CA GLY A 146 -0.35 4.73 -2.23
C GLY A 146 -0.52 5.00 -3.73
N VAL A 147 0.58 5.32 -4.39
CA VAL A 147 0.62 5.56 -5.84
C VAL A 147 1.86 4.89 -6.41
N SER A 148 1.66 4.10 -7.45
CA SER A 148 2.73 3.45 -8.20
C SER A 148 2.29 3.26 -9.66
N GLY A 149 3.04 2.55 -10.44
CA GLY A 149 2.65 2.21 -11.81
C GLY A 149 3.67 1.30 -12.48
N LEU A 150 3.37 0.92 -13.70
CA LEU A 150 4.23 0.09 -14.54
C LEU A 150 4.41 0.75 -15.92
N LEU A 151 5.61 0.72 -16.40
CA LEU A 151 5.94 1.01 -17.80
C LEU A 151 6.38 -0.27 -18.49
N PRO A 152 5.91 -0.54 -19.72
CA PRO A 152 6.41 -1.68 -20.50
C PRO A 152 7.90 -1.47 -20.83
N ASP A 153 8.72 -2.49 -20.70
CA ASP A 153 10.16 -2.44 -20.98
C ASP A 153 10.50 -2.65 -22.48
N GLY A 154 9.49 -2.82 -23.32
CA GLY A 154 9.64 -3.12 -24.74
C GLY A 154 10.13 -4.54 -25.06
N ARG A 155 10.26 -5.41 -24.06
CA ARG A 155 10.73 -6.81 -24.17
C ARG A 155 9.73 -7.81 -23.59
N GLY A 156 8.52 -7.36 -23.31
CA GLY A 156 7.46 -8.17 -22.70
C GLY A 156 7.48 -8.17 -21.17
N GLY A 157 8.34 -7.35 -20.56
CA GLY A 157 8.43 -7.13 -19.11
C GLY A 157 7.94 -5.74 -18.70
N TRP A 158 8.05 -5.46 -17.40
CA TRP A 158 7.58 -4.23 -16.76
C TRP A 158 8.65 -3.58 -15.90
N VAL A 159 8.71 -2.25 -15.95
CA VAL A 159 9.51 -1.42 -15.05
C VAL A 159 8.56 -0.69 -14.09
N PRO A 160 8.67 -0.90 -12.77
CA PRO A 160 7.80 -0.22 -11.82
C PRO A 160 8.19 1.25 -11.66
N ILE A 161 7.17 2.11 -11.55
CA ILE A 161 7.34 3.52 -11.19
C ILE A 161 7.31 3.61 -9.68
N GLN A 162 8.43 3.98 -9.08
CA GLN A 162 8.54 4.23 -7.65
C GLN A 162 8.34 5.72 -7.37
N GLY A 163 7.55 6.05 -6.35
CA GLY A 163 7.35 7.44 -5.98
C GLY A 163 6.32 7.63 -4.88
N GLU A 164 6.17 8.88 -4.46
CA GLU A 164 5.22 9.34 -3.45
C GLU A 164 4.12 10.18 -4.11
N GLY A 165 3.46 9.64 -5.14
CA GLY A 165 2.47 10.35 -5.95
C GLY A 165 1.25 10.83 -5.15
N GLY A 166 0.93 10.21 -4.01
CA GLY A 166 -0.11 10.68 -3.09
C GLY A 166 0.16 12.05 -2.48
N HIS A 167 1.41 12.51 -2.49
CA HIS A 167 1.79 13.80 -1.95
C HIS A 167 1.68 14.97 -2.95
N VAL A 168 1.22 14.78 -4.18
CA VAL A 168 0.95 15.87 -5.12
C VAL A 168 -0.17 16.77 -4.58
N THR A 169 -0.13 18.07 -4.90
CA THR A 169 -1.22 18.98 -4.55
C THR A 169 -2.46 18.61 -5.35
N LEU A 170 -3.59 18.42 -4.67
CA LEU A 170 -4.85 18.12 -5.32
C LEU A 170 -5.50 19.43 -5.85
N PRO A 171 -5.79 19.54 -7.14
CA PRO A 171 -6.52 20.68 -7.68
C PRO A 171 -8.00 20.62 -7.30
N ALA A 172 -8.66 21.77 -7.23
CA ALA A 172 -10.10 21.90 -7.04
C ALA A 172 -10.76 22.45 -8.30
N ALA A 173 -11.69 21.72 -8.87
CA ALA A 173 -12.44 22.14 -10.06
C ALA A 173 -13.65 23.01 -9.71
N GLY A 174 -14.32 22.69 -8.60
CA GLY A 174 -15.54 23.37 -8.17
C GLY A 174 -15.41 24.14 -6.86
N PRO A 175 -16.40 24.96 -6.50
CA PRO A 175 -16.38 25.73 -5.26
C PRO A 175 -16.42 24.83 -4.01
N ARG A 176 -17.12 23.70 -4.06
CA ARG A 176 -17.22 22.76 -2.94
C ARG A 176 -15.89 22.03 -2.69
N GLU A 177 -15.24 21.57 -3.76
CA GLU A 177 -13.89 20.97 -3.68
C GLU A 177 -12.88 21.99 -3.14
N ARG A 178 -12.95 23.26 -3.62
CA ARG A 178 -12.09 24.34 -3.12
C ARG A 178 -12.24 24.54 -1.63
N LEU A 179 -13.45 24.53 -1.12
CA LEU A 179 -13.75 24.65 0.29
C LEU A 179 -13.10 23.54 1.12
N VAL A 180 -13.17 22.30 0.62
CA VAL A 180 -12.49 21.15 1.26
C VAL A 180 -10.97 21.34 1.21
N MET A 181 -10.41 21.71 0.04
CA MET A 181 -8.97 21.91 -0.11
C MET A 181 -8.45 23.06 0.77
N GLU A 182 -9.17 24.17 0.88
CA GLU A 182 -8.82 25.28 1.77
C GLU A 182 -8.86 24.84 3.25
N GLY A 183 -9.89 24.11 3.65
CA GLY A 183 -10.00 23.56 5.00
C GLY A 183 -8.87 22.59 5.37
N LEU A 184 -8.47 21.72 4.44
CA LEU A 184 -7.32 20.83 4.61
C LEU A 184 -6.00 21.63 4.62
N ALA A 185 -5.84 22.60 3.73
CA ALA A 185 -4.64 23.44 3.67
C ALA A 185 -4.47 24.28 4.95
N ALA A 186 -5.55 24.83 5.51
CA ALA A 186 -5.52 25.55 6.78
C ALA A 186 -5.04 24.67 7.94
N ARG A 187 -5.36 23.37 7.91
CA ARG A 187 -4.97 22.42 8.96
C ARG A 187 -3.55 21.86 8.80
N TYR A 188 -3.13 21.61 7.55
CA TYR A 188 -1.90 20.86 7.23
C TYR A 188 -0.84 21.67 6.49
N GLY A 189 -1.09 22.95 6.23
CA GLY A 189 -0.21 23.82 5.44
C GLY A 189 -0.42 23.67 3.94
N ARG A 190 -0.88 22.50 3.48
CA ARG A 190 -1.26 22.23 2.07
C ARG A 190 -2.27 21.09 1.97
N ALA A 191 -3.05 21.03 0.90
CA ALA A 191 -3.93 19.93 0.56
C ALA A 191 -3.25 19.03 -0.48
N SER A 192 -2.71 17.87 -0.06
CA SER A 192 -2.24 16.85 -1.00
C SER A 192 -3.38 15.90 -1.35
N ALA A 193 -3.19 15.12 -2.43
CA ALA A 193 -4.13 14.08 -2.82
C ALA A 193 -4.39 13.11 -1.65
N GLU A 194 -3.35 12.67 -0.95
CA GLU A 194 -3.47 11.80 0.23
C GLU A 194 -4.29 12.44 1.36
N ARG A 195 -4.16 13.77 1.56
CA ARG A 195 -4.91 14.47 2.63
C ARG A 195 -6.41 14.43 2.43
N PHE A 196 -6.88 14.16 1.21
CA PHE A 196 -8.30 13.98 0.92
C PHE A 196 -8.64 12.55 0.53
N LEU A 197 -7.89 11.94 -0.40
CA LEU A 197 -8.11 10.58 -0.90
C LEU A 197 -7.52 9.51 0.03
N SER A 198 -7.88 9.58 1.30
CA SER A 198 -7.52 8.58 2.31
C SER A 198 -8.68 8.43 3.30
N GLY A 199 -8.66 7.38 4.12
CA GLY A 199 -9.71 7.19 5.11
C GLY A 199 -9.85 8.41 6.03
N ARG A 200 -8.74 8.94 6.53
CA ARG A 200 -8.76 10.15 7.36
C ARG A 200 -9.26 11.37 6.59
N GLY A 201 -8.82 11.50 5.34
CA GLY A 201 -9.22 12.62 4.48
C GLY A 201 -10.71 12.63 4.18
N LEU A 202 -11.30 11.45 3.95
CA LEU A 202 -12.74 11.29 3.77
C LEU A 202 -13.52 11.83 4.99
N LEU A 203 -13.11 11.47 6.21
CA LEU A 203 -13.75 11.95 7.44
C LEU A 203 -13.60 13.47 7.59
N GLU A 204 -12.40 14.00 7.38
CA GLU A 204 -12.11 15.43 7.52
C GLU A 204 -12.82 16.27 6.44
N GLY A 205 -12.86 15.80 5.19
CA GLY A 205 -13.59 16.43 4.10
C GLY A 205 -15.08 16.51 4.39
N CYS A 206 -15.69 15.42 4.86
CA CYS A 206 -17.07 15.40 5.28
C CYS A 206 -17.35 16.40 6.41
N HIS A 207 -16.47 16.49 7.42
CA HIS A 207 -16.60 17.46 8.50
C HIS A 207 -16.44 18.91 8.03
N ILE A 208 -15.59 19.18 7.04
CA ILE A 208 -15.45 20.52 6.43
C ILE A 208 -16.75 20.91 5.74
N LEU A 209 -17.32 20.02 4.93
CA LEU A 209 -18.58 20.24 4.24
C LEU A 209 -19.74 20.47 5.22
N CYS A 210 -19.83 19.64 6.27
CA CYS A 210 -20.86 19.82 7.31
C CYS A 210 -20.74 21.19 7.97
N ARG A 211 -19.55 21.64 8.36
CA ARG A 211 -19.36 22.97 8.95
C ARG A 211 -19.77 24.11 8.02
N ALA A 212 -19.43 23.98 6.74
CA ALA A 212 -19.78 24.99 5.75
C ALA A 212 -21.29 25.15 5.57
N ASP A 213 -22.02 24.03 5.68
CA ASP A 213 -23.48 24.02 5.52
C ASP A 213 -24.22 24.24 6.85
N GLY A 214 -23.52 24.46 7.95
CA GLY A 214 -24.13 24.60 9.29
C GLY A 214 -24.81 23.32 9.79
N VAL A 215 -24.36 22.14 9.30
CA VAL A 215 -24.88 20.82 9.66
C VAL A 215 -24.00 20.17 10.71
N ASP A 216 -24.61 19.61 11.76
CA ASP A 216 -23.88 18.79 12.72
C ASP A 216 -23.53 17.44 12.09
N PRO A 217 -22.23 17.05 12.02
CA PRO A 217 -21.82 15.75 11.54
C PRO A 217 -22.29 14.58 12.44
N GLY A 218 -22.83 14.87 13.58
CA GLY A 218 -23.37 13.89 14.52
C GLY A 218 -22.29 12.93 15.07
N ALA A 219 -22.53 11.63 14.96
CA ALA A 219 -21.67 10.57 15.50
C ALA A 219 -20.54 10.12 14.58
N LEU A 220 -20.28 10.81 13.46
CA LEU A 220 -19.21 10.42 12.53
C LEU A 220 -17.83 10.54 13.20
N ARG A 221 -17.18 9.42 13.47
CA ARG A 221 -15.86 9.35 14.13
C ARG A 221 -14.82 8.61 13.29
N SER A 222 -15.25 7.89 12.27
CA SER A 222 -14.39 7.06 11.42
C SER A 222 -14.76 7.19 9.94
N PRO A 223 -13.84 6.83 9.02
CA PRO A 223 -14.16 6.75 7.60
C PRO A 223 -15.33 5.79 7.30
N ALA A 224 -15.44 4.71 8.08
CA ALA A 224 -16.54 3.75 7.95
C ALA A 224 -17.91 4.38 8.25
N ASP A 225 -17.98 5.28 9.25
CA ASP A 225 -19.21 6.01 9.57
C ASP A 225 -19.64 6.92 8.40
N VAL A 226 -18.65 7.61 7.78
CA VAL A 226 -18.93 8.45 6.58
C VAL A 226 -19.44 7.58 5.44
N THR A 227 -18.77 6.46 5.15
CA THR A 227 -19.21 5.53 4.10
C THR A 227 -20.61 5.01 4.36
N ALA A 228 -20.92 4.59 5.59
CA ALA A 228 -22.24 4.10 5.97
C ALA A 228 -23.32 5.21 5.85
N ALA A 229 -23.01 6.44 6.26
CA ALA A 229 -23.89 7.58 6.12
C ALA A 229 -24.15 7.95 4.65
N ALA A 230 -23.11 7.90 3.81
CA ALA A 230 -23.20 8.15 2.38
C ALA A 230 -24.05 7.08 1.67
N LEU A 231 -23.75 5.81 1.87
CA LEU A 231 -24.47 4.69 1.24
C LEU A 231 -25.95 4.63 1.65
N SER A 232 -26.29 5.06 2.86
CA SER A 232 -27.69 5.15 3.33
C SER A 232 -28.39 6.44 2.93
N GLY A 233 -27.71 7.40 2.32
CA GLY A 233 -28.25 8.71 1.97
C GLY A 233 -28.64 9.60 3.16
N ARG A 234 -28.24 9.23 4.40
CA ARG A 234 -28.63 9.95 5.62
C ARG A 234 -28.03 11.34 5.74
N LEU A 235 -26.85 11.53 5.15
CA LEU A 235 -26.11 12.80 5.25
C LEU A 235 -25.61 13.18 3.85
N PRO A 236 -26.20 14.22 3.21
CA PRO A 236 -25.77 14.67 1.88
C PRO A 236 -24.28 14.99 1.78
N GLN A 237 -23.70 15.60 2.82
CA GLN A 237 -22.27 15.92 2.88
C GLN A 237 -21.37 14.67 2.90
N ALA A 238 -21.86 13.57 3.46
CA ALA A 238 -21.14 12.30 3.40
C ALA A 238 -21.18 11.69 2.00
N VAL A 239 -22.33 11.80 1.29
CA VAL A 239 -22.44 11.40 -0.13
C VAL A 239 -21.47 12.22 -0.96
N GLU A 240 -21.48 13.54 -0.81
CA GLU A 240 -20.62 14.47 -1.55
C GLU A 240 -19.12 14.22 -1.29
N ALA A 241 -18.75 13.91 -0.05
CA ALA A 241 -17.35 13.59 0.29
C ALA A 241 -16.87 12.26 -0.27
N LEU A 242 -17.79 11.30 -0.54
CA LEU A 242 -17.47 9.97 -1.06
C LEU A 242 -17.44 9.93 -2.59
N THR A 243 -18.16 10.82 -3.27
CA THR A 243 -18.27 10.89 -4.74
C THR A 243 -17.36 11.93 -5.36
#